data_313932e7bf000b0c62a625820bc04f93
#
_entry.id   313932e7bf000b0c62a625820bc04f93
#
_cell.length_a   1.000
_cell.length_b   1.000
_cell.length_c   1.000
_cell.angle_alpha   90.00
_cell.angle_beta   90.00
_cell.angle_gamma   90.00
#
_symmetry.space_group_name_H-M   'P 1'
#
loop_
_entity.id
_entity.type
_entity.pdbx_description
1 polymer ?
#
loop_
_entity_poly.entity_id
_entity_poly.type
_entity_poly.pdbx_seq_one_letter_code
_entity_poly.pdbx_strand_id
1 'polypeptide(L)'
;MYQLSQKKIKILGIMNFDASRAKAIEKLDNFVEKNLSEYSKLRNFDYGPNNRSNTSCLSPYISHGVINEKEVIIKSLSKYSFSKNEKFIQEVLWRTYWKGWLELRPNVWTDYLVELNKIREEYKDNQNYKNAIDGKTDIECFNYWVTELKENNYLHNHTRMWFASIWIFTLELPWQLGAEFFMQHLYDGDAASILLVGDG
;
A
#
# COMPACT_ATOMS: atom_id res chain seq x y z
N MET A 1 -3.55 24.22 7.03
CA MET A 1 -4.18 24.26 5.67
C MET A 1 -3.08 23.91 4.69
N TYR A 2 -2.88 22.59 4.40
CA TYR A 2 -1.86 22.13 3.48
C TYR A 2 -2.40 22.26 2.05
N GLN A 3 -1.90 23.24 1.31
CA GLN A 3 -2.09 23.28 -0.14
C GLN A 3 -1.20 22.18 -0.77
N LEU A 4 -1.82 21.07 -1.15
CA LEU A 4 -1.21 20.13 -2.08
C LEU A 4 -1.10 20.83 -3.43
N SER A 5 0.13 21.17 -3.82
CA SER A 5 0.41 21.67 -5.15
C SER A 5 -0.02 20.60 -6.17
N GLN A 6 -0.95 20.97 -7.04
CA GLN A 6 -1.32 20.15 -8.21
C GLN A 6 -0.12 20.08 -9.17
N LYS A 7 0.82 19.17 -8.92
CA LYS A 7 1.75 18.77 -9.96
C LYS A 7 0.97 18.00 -11.01
N LYS A 8 0.95 18.53 -12.24
CA LYS A 8 0.39 17.89 -13.43
C LYS A 8 0.83 16.43 -13.45
N ILE A 9 -0.14 15.53 -13.27
CA ILE A 9 0.04 14.09 -13.46
C ILE A 9 0.34 13.91 -14.94
N LYS A 10 1.57 13.58 -15.27
CA LYS A 10 1.98 13.18 -16.61
C LYS A 10 1.45 11.76 -16.78
N ILE A 11 0.32 11.63 -17.46
CA ILE A 11 -0.30 10.37 -17.84
C ILE A 11 0.62 9.69 -18.85
N LEU A 12 1.43 8.77 -18.39
CA LEU A 12 2.07 7.76 -19.22
C LEU A 12 1.71 6.41 -18.59
N GLY A 13 0.93 5.69 -19.32
CA GLY A 13 0.18 4.47 -19.13
C GLY A 13 0.64 3.52 -18.04
N ILE A 14 -0.35 2.86 -17.51
CA ILE A 14 -0.46 1.51 -16.94
C ILE A 14 -1.10 1.56 -15.56
N MET A 15 -2.00 2.04 -15.21
CA MET A 15 -3.15 1.96 -14.34
C MET A 15 -3.83 3.33 -14.34
N ASN A 16 -4.66 3.52 -15.33
CA ASN A 16 -5.63 4.61 -15.27
C ASN A 16 -6.53 4.31 -14.06
N PHE A 17 -6.12 4.80 -12.89
CA PHE A 17 -6.86 4.59 -11.66
C PHE A 17 -8.09 5.48 -11.71
N ASP A 18 -9.18 4.92 -12.26
CA ASP A 18 -10.49 5.54 -12.19
C ASP A 18 -11.00 5.45 -10.75
N ALA A 19 -11.04 6.57 -10.06
CA ALA A 19 -11.48 6.69 -8.67
C ALA A 19 -13.01 6.61 -8.51
N SER A 20 -13.76 6.33 -9.56
CA SER A 20 -15.21 6.25 -9.49
C SER A 20 -15.70 5.04 -8.69
N ARG A 21 -16.86 5.20 -8.02
CA ARG A 21 -17.53 4.10 -7.33
C ARG A 21 -17.94 2.97 -8.30
N ALA A 22 -18.36 3.34 -9.50
CA ALA A 22 -18.71 2.37 -10.54
C ALA A 22 -17.54 1.45 -10.86
N LYS A 23 -16.34 2.01 -11.01
CA LYS A 23 -15.11 1.23 -11.26
C LYS A 23 -14.70 0.39 -10.08
N ALA A 24 -14.87 0.88 -8.86
CA ALA A 24 -14.62 0.10 -7.64
C ALA A 24 -15.51 -1.14 -7.56
N ILE A 25 -16.81 -0.99 -7.83
CA ILE A 25 -17.77 -2.10 -7.84
C ILE A 25 -17.48 -3.08 -8.98
N GLU A 26 -17.23 -2.60 -10.20
CA GLU A 26 -16.83 -3.44 -11.32
C GLU A 26 -15.61 -4.30 -10.97
N LYS A 27 -14.61 -3.70 -10.34
CA LYS A 27 -13.39 -4.38 -9.92
C LYS A 27 -13.66 -5.43 -8.84
N LEU A 28 -14.48 -5.09 -7.85
CA LEU A 28 -14.91 -6.03 -6.82
C LEU A 28 -15.67 -7.21 -7.42
N ASP A 29 -16.63 -6.95 -8.30
CA ASP A 29 -17.41 -7.98 -8.96
C ASP A 29 -16.52 -8.92 -9.78
N ASN A 30 -15.64 -8.36 -10.61
CA ASN A 30 -14.69 -9.16 -11.39
C ASN A 30 -13.78 -10.03 -10.52
N PHE A 31 -13.26 -9.48 -9.43
CA PHE A 31 -12.41 -10.22 -8.51
C PHE A 31 -13.17 -11.37 -7.85
N VAL A 32 -14.36 -11.12 -7.32
CA VAL A 32 -15.19 -12.14 -6.66
C VAL A 32 -15.58 -13.24 -7.65
N GLU A 33 -15.93 -12.85 -8.88
CA GLU A 33 -16.38 -13.82 -9.89
C GLU A 33 -15.26 -14.71 -10.43
N LYS A 34 -14.05 -14.17 -10.63
CA LYS A 34 -13.01 -14.87 -11.39
C LYS A 34 -11.86 -15.37 -10.52
N ASN A 35 -11.50 -14.69 -9.44
CA ASN A 35 -10.19 -14.85 -8.82
C ASN A 35 -10.25 -15.16 -7.32
N LEU A 36 -11.34 -14.86 -6.65
CA LEU A 36 -11.46 -15.03 -5.20
C LEU A 36 -11.25 -16.48 -4.74
N SER A 37 -11.67 -17.46 -5.54
CA SER A 37 -11.50 -18.89 -5.22
C SER A 37 -10.03 -19.30 -5.03
N GLU A 38 -9.12 -18.68 -5.77
CA GLU A 38 -7.68 -18.98 -5.74
C GLU A 38 -6.89 -18.00 -4.87
N TYR A 39 -7.54 -16.97 -4.33
CA TYR A 39 -6.89 -15.92 -3.54
C TYR A 39 -6.03 -16.49 -2.40
N SER A 40 -6.55 -17.41 -1.62
CA SER A 40 -5.83 -18.00 -0.47
C SER A 40 -4.50 -18.64 -0.87
N LYS A 41 -4.42 -19.22 -2.08
CA LYS A 41 -3.21 -19.88 -2.60
C LYS A 41 -2.25 -18.91 -3.26
N LEU A 42 -2.80 -17.93 -3.99
CA LEU A 42 -2.01 -17.09 -4.90
C LEU A 42 -1.68 -15.71 -4.34
N ARG A 43 -2.32 -15.27 -3.27
CA ARG A 43 -2.21 -13.92 -2.72
C ARG A 43 -0.79 -13.45 -2.40
N ASN A 44 0.12 -14.39 -2.17
CA ASN A 44 1.49 -14.09 -1.78
C ASN A 44 2.47 -13.98 -2.95
N PHE A 45 2.02 -14.24 -4.18
CA PHE A 45 2.86 -14.12 -5.36
C PHE A 45 2.71 -12.74 -6.00
N ASP A 46 3.81 -12.08 -6.28
CA ASP A 46 3.83 -10.86 -7.09
C ASP A 46 4.20 -11.21 -8.53
N TYR A 47 3.24 -11.05 -9.43
CA TYR A 47 3.42 -11.27 -10.87
C TYR A 47 3.74 -9.97 -11.62
N GLY A 48 4.07 -8.91 -10.90
CA GLY A 48 4.38 -7.59 -11.44
C GLY A 48 3.14 -6.74 -11.77
N PRO A 49 3.37 -5.49 -12.19
CA PRO A 49 2.32 -4.49 -12.35
C PRO A 49 1.27 -4.84 -13.41
N ASN A 50 1.65 -5.64 -14.40
CA ASN A 50 0.76 -6.00 -15.51
C ASN A 50 -0.14 -7.21 -15.22
N ASN A 51 0.09 -7.94 -14.13
CA ASN A 51 -0.69 -9.11 -13.76
C ASN A 51 -0.94 -9.14 -12.25
N ARG A 52 -2.03 -8.53 -11.81
CA ARG A 52 -2.46 -8.50 -10.41
C ARG A 52 -3.81 -9.20 -10.20
N SER A 53 -4.12 -10.17 -11.03
CA SER A 53 -5.38 -10.92 -10.98
C SER A 53 -5.55 -11.71 -9.68
N ASN A 54 -4.47 -12.09 -9.01
CA ASN A 54 -4.44 -12.83 -7.76
C ASN A 54 -4.75 -11.98 -6.52
N THR A 55 -4.89 -10.66 -6.68
CA THR A 55 -5.28 -9.72 -5.61
C THR A 55 -6.43 -8.83 -6.06
N SER A 56 -7.20 -8.30 -5.12
CA SER A 56 -8.36 -7.46 -5.45
C SER A 56 -7.98 -6.07 -5.94
N CYS A 57 -6.82 -5.56 -5.52
CA CYS A 57 -6.39 -4.17 -5.74
C CYS A 57 -7.46 -3.13 -5.36
N LEU A 58 -8.25 -3.39 -4.30
CA LEU A 58 -9.33 -2.52 -3.83
C LEU A 58 -8.88 -1.53 -2.76
N SER A 59 -7.66 -1.69 -2.23
CA SER A 59 -7.17 -0.87 -1.13
C SER A 59 -7.25 0.64 -1.39
N PRO A 60 -6.97 1.19 -2.59
CA PRO A 60 -7.14 2.61 -2.85
C PRO A 60 -8.59 3.08 -2.70
N TYR A 61 -9.56 2.29 -3.17
CA TYR A 61 -10.97 2.64 -3.07
C TYR A 61 -11.48 2.58 -1.62
N ILE A 62 -11.01 1.60 -0.86
CA ILE A 62 -11.37 1.45 0.55
C ILE A 62 -10.73 2.56 1.39
N SER A 63 -9.44 2.89 1.15
CA SER A 63 -8.73 3.95 1.87
C SER A 63 -9.43 5.31 1.76
N HIS A 64 -9.97 5.59 0.58
CA HIS A 64 -10.65 6.84 0.29
C HIS A 64 -12.18 6.80 0.51
N GLY A 65 -12.71 5.70 1.06
CA GLY A 65 -14.13 5.58 1.38
C GLY A 65 -15.06 5.50 0.16
N VAL A 66 -14.54 5.18 -1.02
CA VAL A 66 -15.34 4.99 -2.24
C VAL A 66 -16.23 3.76 -2.14
N ILE A 67 -15.70 2.69 -1.55
CA ILE A 67 -16.41 1.52 -1.04
C ILE A 67 -15.91 1.22 0.37
N ASN A 68 -16.66 0.46 1.16
CA ASN A 68 -16.26 0.12 2.51
C ASN A 68 -16.03 -1.39 2.68
N GLU A 69 -15.39 -1.76 3.77
CA GLU A 69 -15.04 -3.14 4.10
C GLU A 69 -16.28 -4.05 4.18
N LYS A 70 -17.39 -3.53 4.70
CA LYS A 70 -18.65 -4.27 4.81
C LYS A 70 -19.20 -4.65 3.43
N GLU A 71 -19.18 -3.73 2.48
CA GLU A 71 -19.62 -4.01 1.10
C GLU A 71 -18.77 -5.11 0.45
N VAL A 72 -17.45 -5.03 0.63
CA VAL A 72 -16.50 -6.02 0.11
C VAL A 72 -16.75 -7.41 0.71
N ILE A 73 -16.94 -7.48 2.02
CA ILE A 73 -17.20 -8.74 2.73
C ILE A 73 -18.57 -9.34 2.31
N ILE A 74 -19.62 -8.54 2.29
CA ILE A 74 -20.94 -8.99 1.87
C ILE A 74 -20.89 -9.55 0.45
N LYS A 75 -20.23 -8.85 -0.47
CA LYS A 75 -20.09 -9.32 -1.85
C LYS A 75 -19.33 -10.64 -1.94
N SER A 76 -18.25 -10.80 -1.20
CA SER A 76 -17.48 -12.06 -1.18
C SER A 76 -18.31 -13.23 -0.64
N LEU A 77 -19.08 -13.01 0.42
CA LEU A 77 -19.95 -14.00 1.05
C LEU A 77 -21.20 -14.33 0.23
N SER A 78 -21.60 -13.49 -0.70
CA SER A 78 -22.70 -13.79 -1.62
C SER A 78 -22.38 -14.93 -2.59
N LYS A 79 -21.09 -15.19 -2.84
CA LYS A 79 -20.64 -16.22 -3.77
C LYS A 79 -20.02 -17.44 -3.10
N TYR A 80 -19.26 -17.26 -2.04
CA TYR A 80 -18.53 -18.32 -1.37
C TYR A 80 -18.80 -18.33 0.13
N SER A 81 -18.76 -19.52 0.74
CA SER A 81 -18.86 -19.66 2.20
C SER A 81 -17.72 -18.95 2.94
N PHE A 82 -17.94 -18.65 4.21
CA PHE A 82 -16.92 -18.02 5.06
C PHE A 82 -15.60 -18.80 5.05
N SER A 83 -15.63 -20.11 5.17
CA SER A 83 -14.42 -20.95 5.20
C SER A 83 -13.56 -20.85 3.93
N LYS A 84 -14.18 -20.63 2.76
CA LYS A 84 -13.45 -20.39 1.51
C LYS A 84 -12.90 -18.97 1.41
N ASN A 85 -13.56 -18.01 2.07
CA ASN A 85 -13.23 -16.58 2.02
C ASN A 85 -12.41 -16.12 3.22
N GLU A 86 -12.17 -16.96 4.21
CA GLU A 86 -11.60 -16.58 5.49
C GLU A 86 -10.35 -15.71 5.35
N LYS A 87 -9.40 -16.12 4.51
CA LYS A 87 -8.16 -15.35 4.31
C LYS A 87 -8.40 -13.98 3.67
N PHE A 88 -9.33 -13.88 2.74
CA PHE A 88 -9.67 -12.60 2.13
C PHE A 88 -10.37 -11.67 3.12
N ILE A 89 -11.33 -12.21 3.88
CA ILE A 89 -12.06 -11.45 4.92
C ILE A 89 -11.09 -10.98 6.01
N GLN A 90 -10.16 -11.83 6.45
CA GLN A 90 -9.13 -11.47 7.42
C GLN A 90 -8.30 -10.27 6.92
N GLU A 91 -7.83 -10.30 5.68
CA GLU A 91 -7.04 -9.19 5.10
C GLU A 91 -7.83 -7.87 5.03
N VAL A 92 -9.13 -7.95 4.71
CA VAL A 92 -10.02 -6.79 4.72
C VAL A 92 -10.20 -6.24 6.15
N LEU A 93 -10.38 -7.12 7.14
CA LEU A 93 -10.60 -6.73 8.54
C LEU A 93 -9.32 -6.23 9.24
N TRP A 94 -8.13 -6.68 8.83
CA TRP A 94 -6.87 -6.14 9.34
C TRP A 94 -6.80 -4.62 9.17
N ARG A 95 -7.29 -4.10 8.05
CA ARG A 95 -7.35 -2.66 7.82
C ARG A 95 -8.20 -1.95 8.87
N THR A 96 -9.40 -2.45 9.15
CA THR A 96 -10.28 -1.90 10.18
C THR A 96 -9.63 -1.96 11.57
N TYR A 97 -8.97 -3.09 11.87
CA TYR A 97 -8.25 -3.26 13.13
C TYR A 97 -7.14 -2.23 13.32
N TRP A 98 -6.27 -2.04 12.32
CA TRP A 98 -5.15 -1.11 12.42
C TRP A 98 -5.60 0.34 12.50
N LYS A 99 -6.66 0.72 11.79
CA LYS A 99 -7.27 2.05 11.93
C LYS A 99 -7.76 2.30 13.35
N GLY A 100 -8.55 1.39 13.88
CA GLY A 100 -9.04 1.48 15.26
C GLY A 100 -7.90 1.48 16.28
N TRP A 101 -6.84 0.70 16.05
CA TRP A 101 -5.66 0.68 16.91
C TRP A 101 -4.97 2.05 16.95
N LEU A 102 -4.77 2.69 15.80
CA LEU A 102 -4.12 4.01 15.71
C LEU A 102 -5.01 5.12 16.30
N GLU A 103 -6.32 5.06 16.05
CA GLU A 103 -7.29 6.02 16.64
C GLU A 103 -7.25 6.02 18.18
N LEU A 104 -7.05 4.85 18.78
CA LEU A 104 -6.90 4.72 20.24
C LEU A 104 -5.52 5.16 20.76
N ARG A 105 -4.56 5.44 19.86
CA ARG A 105 -3.18 5.81 20.20
C ARG A 105 -2.70 7.02 19.39
N PRO A 106 -3.33 8.18 19.57
CA PRO A 106 -3.04 9.38 18.76
C PRO A 106 -1.58 9.86 18.90
N ASN A 107 -0.92 9.54 20.02
CA ASN A 107 0.47 9.91 20.25
C ASN A 107 1.42 9.23 19.24
N VAL A 108 1.12 8.02 18.78
CA VAL A 108 1.95 7.33 17.79
C VAL A 108 2.13 8.17 16.54
N TRP A 109 1.05 8.79 16.05
CA TRP A 109 1.12 9.68 14.90
C TRP A 109 1.90 10.96 15.19
N THR A 110 1.68 11.57 16.36
CA THR A 110 2.36 12.81 16.77
C THR A 110 3.86 12.56 16.93
N ASP A 111 4.24 11.48 17.60
CA ASP A 111 5.64 11.12 17.83
C ASP A 111 6.34 10.84 16.50
N TYR A 112 5.69 10.09 15.60
CA TYR A 112 6.19 9.87 14.24
C TYR A 112 6.50 11.19 13.51
N LEU A 113 5.59 12.17 13.54
CA LEU A 113 5.81 13.46 12.87
C LEU A 113 6.95 14.26 13.48
N VAL A 114 7.10 14.22 14.81
CA VAL A 114 8.20 14.89 15.51
C VAL A 114 9.54 14.28 15.14
N GLU A 115 9.64 12.96 15.15
CA GLU A 115 10.84 12.23 14.77
C GLU A 115 11.17 12.41 13.30
N LEU A 116 10.18 12.30 12.42
CA LEU A 116 10.36 12.47 10.97
C LEU A 116 10.97 13.83 10.63
N ASN A 117 10.54 14.91 11.28
CA ASN A 117 11.09 16.25 11.04
C ASN A 117 12.58 16.36 11.41
N LYS A 118 13.02 15.70 12.47
CA LYS A 118 14.45 15.64 12.86
C LYS A 118 15.25 14.82 11.86
N ILE A 119 14.73 13.63 11.52
CA ILE A 119 15.40 12.69 10.62
C ILE A 119 15.52 13.26 9.21
N ARG A 120 14.54 14.00 8.71
CA ARG A 120 14.62 14.68 7.40
C ARG A 120 15.83 15.63 7.31
N GLU A 121 16.06 16.44 8.35
CA GLU A 121 17.20 17.35 8.37
C GLU A 121 18.53 16.59 8.44
N GLU A 122 18.58 15.51 9.21
CA GLU A 122 19.78 14.67 9.33
C GLU A 122 20.12 13.96 8.02
N TYR A 123 19.12 13.45 7.30
CA TYR A 123 19.30 12.63 6.10
C TYR A 123 19.19 13.40 4.79
N LYS A 124 18.92 14.69 4.79
CA LYS A 124 18.75 15.50 3.56
C LYS A 124 19.89 15.38 2.56
N ASP A 125 21.13 15.23 3.04
CA ASP A 125 22.33 15.08 2.24
C ASP A 125 22.92 13.67 2.24
N ASN A 126 22.27 12.71 2.88
CA ASN A 126 22.71 11.33 2.93
C ASN A 126 22.60 10.67 1.55
N GLN A 127 23.72 10.16 1.03
CA GLN A 127 23.79 9.60 -0.32
C GLN A 127 23.03 8.26 -0.42
N ASN A 128 23.06 7.44 0.62
CA ASN A 128 22.34 6.15 0.62
C ASN A 128 20.82 6.37 0.56
N TYR A 129 20.32 7.37 1.30
CA TYR A 129 18.91 7.75 1.23
C TYR A 129 18.53 8.26 -0.18
N LYS A 130 19.35 9.14 -0.76
CA LYS A 130 19.10 9.64 -2.13
C LYS A 130 19.09 8.50 -3.15
N ASN A 131 20.05 7.58 -3.06
CA ASN A 131 20.08 6.39 -3.92
C ASN A 131 18.86 5.50 -3.73
N ALA A 132 18.41 5.31 -2.49
CA ALA A 132 17.24 4.50 -2.19
C ALA A 132 15.97 5.08 -2.84
N ILE A 133 15.68 6.36 -2.60
CA ILE A 133 14.48 6.99 -3.16
C ILE A 133 14.53 7.12 -4.70
N ASP A 134 15.74 7.13 -5.29
CA ASP A 134 15.92 7.18 -6.72
C ASP A 134 15.95 5.81 -7.41
N GLY A 135 15.96 4.72 -6.63
CA GLY A 135 16.11 3.37 -7.17
C GLY A 135 17.46 3.12 -7.81
N LYS A 136 18.53 3.61 -7.16
CA LYS A 136 19.93 3.51 -7.61
C LYS A 136 20.82 2.84 -6.57
N THR A 137 20.29 1.83 -5.91
CA THR A 137 21.02 1.00 -4.96
C THR A 137 21.69 -0.19 -5.67
N ASP A 138 22.53 -0.94 -4.96
CA ASP A 138 23.12 -2.18 -5.47
C ASP A 138 22.12 -3.36 -5.48
N ILE A 139 20.85 -3.13 -5.12
CA ILE A 139 19.81 -4.15 -5.02
C ILE A 139 18.82 -3.97 -6.16
N GLU A 140 18.98 -4.75 -7.22
CA GLU A 140 18.21 -4.61 -8.46
C GLU A 140 16.69 -4.73 -8.25
N CYS A 141 16.23 -5.71 -7.48
CA CYS A 141 14.80 -5.88 -7.21
C CYS A 141 14.20 -4.68 -6.46
N PHE A 142 14.94 -4.10 -5.51
CA PHE A 142 14.51 -2.90 -4.80
C PHE A 142 14.38 -1.70 -5.75
N ASN A 143 15.37 -1.49 -6.62
CA ASN A 143 15.34 -0.42 -7.62
C ASN A 143 14.15 -0.56 -8.58
N TYR A 144 13.84 -1.79 -8.98
CA TYR A 144 12.65 -2.09 -9.77
C TYR A 144 11.36 -1.70 -9.04
N TRP A 145 11.22 -2.05 -7.76
CA TRP A 145 10.04 -1.70 -6.97
C TRP A 145 9.92 -0.20 -6.71
N VAL A 146 11.02 0.53 -6.57
CA VAL A 146 11.00 2.00 -6.50
C VAL A 146 10.42 2.59 -7.77
N THR A 147 10.87 2.10 -8.92
CA THR A 147 10.36 2.51 -10.23
C THR A 147 8.87 2.19 -10.37
N GLU A 148 8.48 0.96 -10.06
CA GLU A 148 7.08 0.53 -10.09
C GLU A 148 6.20 1.41 -9.19
N LEU A 149 6.64 1.69 -7.96
CA LEU A 149 5.91 2.54 -7.03
C LEU A 149 5.71 3.96 -7.55
N LYS A 150 6.75 4.54 -8.14
CA LYS A 150 6.68 5.89 -8.71
C LYS A 150 5.81 5.99 -9.97
N GLU A 151 5.80 4.95 -10.79
CA GLU A 151 5.05 4.91 -12.05
C GLU A 151 3.59 4.51 -11.85
N ASN A 152 3.32 3.53 -11.00
CA ASN A 152 2.00 2.94 -10.84
C ASN A 152 1.28 3.36 -9.56
N ASN A 153 1.98 3.99 -8.61
CA ASN A 153 1.45 4.39 -7.30
C ASN A 153 0.83 3.23 -6.50
N TYR A 154 1.33 2.03 -6.75
CA TYR A 154 0.88 0.80 -6.11
C TYR A 154 2.00 -0.24 -6.11
N LEU A 155 2.09 -1.01 -5.04
CA LEU A 155 2.89 -2.23 -4.94
C LEU A 155 2.04 -3.36 -4.37
N HIS A 156 2.36 -4.57 -4.76
CA HIS A 156 1.81 -5.77 -4.15
C HIS A 156 2.09 -5.80 -2.65
N ASN A 157 1.16 -6.31 -1.83
CA ASN A 157 1.30 -6.29 -0.37
C ASN A 157 2.61 -6.95 0.12
N HIS A 158 2.97 -8.13 -0.39
CA HIS A 158 4.22 -8.79 -0.05
C HIS A 158 5.45 -7.99 -0.47
N THR A 159 5.39 -7.34 -1.62
CA THR A 159 6.46 -6.47 -2.10
C THR A 159 6.68 -5.29 -1.17
N ARG A 160 5.62 -4.73 -0.59
CA ARG A 160 5.76 -3.67 0.44
C ARG A 160 6.51 -4.16 1.66
N MET A 161 6.24 -5.38 2.11
CA MET A 161 6.95 -5.98 3.26
C MET A 161 8.44 -6.20 2.93
N TRP A 162 8.76 -6.75 1.77
CA TRP A 162 10.14 -6.92 1.33
C TRP A 162 10.86 -5.58 1.14
N PHE A 163 10.18 -4.60 0.56
CA PHE A 163 10.70 -3.24 0.41
C PHE A 163 11.05 -2.64 1.77
N ALA A 164 10.14 -2.69 2.75
CA ALA A 164 10.37 -2.20 4.09
C ALA A 164 11.53 -2.93 4.79
N SER A 165 11.60 -4.25 4.64
CA SER A 165 12.69 -5.06 5.19
C SER A 165 14.06 -4.67 4.60
N ILE A 166 14.16 -4.50 3.29
CA ILE A 166 15.41 -4.04 2.64
C ILE A 166 15.76 -2.61 3.10
N TRP A 167 14.77 -1.72 3.13
CA TRP A 167 14.97 -0.35 3.58
C TRP A 167 15.58 -0.27 4.98
N ILE A 168 15.00 -1.00 5.93
CA ILE A 168 15.39 -0.93 7.34
C ILE A 168 16.67 -1.75 7.62
N PHE A 169 16.72 -3.00 7.16
CA PHE A 169 17.74 -3.94 7.60
C PHE A 169 18.94 -4.06 6.65
N THR A 170 18.76 -3.76 5.35
CA THR A 170 19.86 -3.89 4.39
C THR A 170 20.46 -2.53 4.04
N LEU A 171 19.61 -1.53 3.82
CA LEU A 171 20.06 -0.16 3.55
C LEU A 171 20.29 0.64 4.83
N GLU A 172 19.90 0.09 5.98
CA GLU A 172 20.03 0.72 7.31
C GLU A 172 19.47 2.15 7.35
N LEU A 173 18.36 2.38 6.66
CA LEU A 173 17.70 3.67 6.61
C LEU A 173 16.58 3.75 7.66
N PRO A 174 16.34 4.93 8.25
CA PRO A 174 15.26 5.14 9.20
C PRO A 174 13.90 4.76 8.59
N TRP A 175 13.14 3.96 9.32
CA TRP A 175 11.82 3.49 8.88
C TRP A 175 10.85 4.66 8.62
N GLN A 176 10.99 5.77 9.36
CA GLN A 176 10.16 6.95 9.21
C GLN A 176 10.24 7.55 7.80
N LEU A 177 11.42 7.55 7.20
CA LEU A 177 11.61 8.01 5.82
C LEU A 177 11.00 7.04 4.81
N GLY A 178 11.06 5.73 5.09
CA GLY A 178 10.40 4.72 4.26
C GLY A 178 8.87 4.84 4.32
N ALA A 179 8.32 5.05 5.51
CA ALA A 179 6.89 5.29 5.72
C ALA A 179 6.43 6.56 4.97
N GLU A 180 7.21 7.64 5.07
CA GLU A 180 6.94 8.86 4.30
C GLU A 180 6.95 8.62 2.80
N PHE A 181 7.94 7.87 2.30
CA PHE A 181 8.05 7.54 0.88
C PHE A 181 6.82 6.76 0.38
N PHE A 182 6.33 5.80 1.17
CA PHE A 182 5.08 5.09 0.87
C PHE A 182 3.86 6.01 0.89
N MET A 183 3.73 6.89 1.89
CA MET A 183 2.61 7.83 1.96
C MET A 183 2.58 8.81 0.80
N GLN A 184 3.74 9.20 0.28
CA GLN A 184 3.84 10.12 -0.87
C GLN A 184 3.49 9.47 -2.20
N HIS A 185 3.70 8.15 -2.33
CA HIS A 185 3.61 7.48 -3.63
C HIS A 185 2.43 6.52 -3.74
N LEU A 186 1.99 5.87 -2.66
CA LEU A 186 0.89 4.91 -2.73
C LEU A 186 -0.48 5.61 -2.85
N TYR A 187 -1.33 5.17 -3.78
CA TYR A 187 -2.74 5.59 -3.86
C TYR A 187 -3.55 5.22 -2.62
N ASP A 188 -3.17 4.15 -1.94
CA ASP A 188 -3.75 3.71 -0.68
C ASP A 188 -2.91 4.11 0.53
N GLY A 189 -2.15 5.19 0.44
CA GLY A 189 -1.30 5.73 1.50
C GLY A 189 -2.07 5.97 2.80
N ASP A 190 -2.29 4.89 3.55
CA ASP A 190 -3.00 4.87 4.82
C ASP A 190 -2.00 4.82 5.97
N ALA A 191 -1.99 5.87 6.79
CA ALA A 191 -1.06 6.00 7.90
C ALA A 191 -1.09 4.79 8.85
N ALA A 192 -2.27 4.27 9.17
CA ALA A 192 -2.40 3.11 10.06
C ALA A 192 -1.75 1.85 9.49
N SER A 193 -1.95 1.58 8.20
CA SER A 193 -1.36 0.42 7.54
C SER A 193 0.15 0.56 7.33
N ILE A 194 0.64 1.78 7.10
CA ILE A 194 2.05 2.03 6.81
C ILE A 194 2.90 2.06 8.10
N LEU A 195 2.44 2.75 9.14
CA LEU A 195 3.19 2.87 10.39
C LEU A 195 3.30 1.54 11.14
N LEU A 196 2.26 0.70 11.06
CA LEU A 196 2.18 -0.54 11.85
C LEU A 196 2.79 -1.76 11.14
N VAL A 197 3.04 -1.69 9.84
CA VAL A 197 3.80 -2.71 9.11
C VAL A 197 5.31 -2.54 9.28
N GLY A 198 5.77 -1.35 9.67
CA GLY A 198 7.19 -1.06 9.90
C GLY A 198 7.73 -1.50 11.27
N ASP A 199 6.85 -1.79 12.24
CA ASP A 199 7.21 -2.18 13.62
C ASP A 199 7.13 -3.69 13.89
N GLY A 200 6.88 -4.52 12.88
CA GLY A 200 6.70 -5.98 13.01
C GLY A 200 7.85 -6.82 12.52
#